data_5d2b8184cc72b1f08fb097b5d2f11b86
#
_entry.id   5d2b8184cc72b1f08fb097b5d2f11b86
#
_cell.length_a   1.000
_cell.length_b   1.000
_cell.length_c   1.000
_cell.angle_alpha   90.00
_cell.angle_beta   90.00
_cell.angle_gamma   90.00
#
_symmetry.space_group_name_H-M   'P 1'
#
loop_
_entity.id
_entity.type
_entity.pdbx_description
1 polymer ?
#
loop_
_entity_poly.entity_id
_entity_poly.type
_entity_poly.pdbx_seq_one_letter_code
_entity_poly.pdbx_strand_id
1 'polypeptide(L)'
;MFLLDTNVISELRRPDKANNNVVAWSSTIPAASFFLSAISILEIELGALKIARRDATQGGILRAWIDEQILRRFEGRILAVDTAVAQRCARLHVPDPRAERDAFIAATAMVHGLTVVTRNVADFKSVGVALLNPWVARQVGEG
;
A
#
# COMPACT_ATOMS: atom_id res chain seq x y z
N MET A 1 -8.32 -7.42 -7.97
CA MET A 1 -7.84 -7.31 -6.60
C MET A 1 -6.69 -6.33 -6.52
N PHE A 2 -6.48 -5.73 -5.38
CA PHE A 2 -5.66 -4.53 -5.23
C PHE A 2 -4.64 -4.69 -4.12
N LEU A 3 -3.40 -4.25 -4.38
CA LEU A 3 -2.36 -4.10 -3.37
C LEU A 3 -2.25 -2.61 -3.02
N LEU A 4 -2.58 -2.26 -1.78
CA LEU A 4 -2.57 -0.87 -1.35
C LEU A 4 -1.16 -0.44 -0.97
N ASP A 5 -0.65 0.62 -1.61
CA ASP A 5 0.59 1.24 -1.18
C ASP A 5 0.38 1.97 0.16
N THR A 6 1.44 2.18 0.89
CA THR A 6 1.42 2.78 2.22
C THR A 6 0.70 4.13 2.26
N ASN A 7 0.87 4.96 1.22
CA ASN A 7 0.20 6.26 1.16
C ASN A 7 -1.33 6.16 1.13
N VAL A 8 -1.89 5.11 0.52
CA VAL A 8 -3.34 4.86 0.51
C VAL A 8 -3.83 4.46 1.89
N ILE A 9 -3.10 3.57 2.55
CA ILE A 9 -3.43 3.11 3.90
C ILE A 9 -3.43 4.28 4.88
N SER A 10 -2.41 5.12 4.82
CA SER A 10 -2.27 6.30 5.67
C SER A 10 -3.38 7.32 5.41
N GLU A 11 -3.77 7.52 4.15
CA GLU A 11 -4.88 8.41 3.79
C GLU A 11 -6.21 7.92 4.38
N LEU A 12 -6.47 6.63 4.30
CA LEU A 12 -7.72 6.04 4.79
C LEU A 12 -7.78 5.87 6.31
N ARG A 13 -6.69 6.16 7.03
CA ARG A 13 -6.66 6.08 8.50
C ARG A 13 -7.73 6.97 9.15
N ARG A 14 -7.99 8.13 8.58
CA ARG A 14 -9.00 9.08 9.06
C ARG A 14 -9.92 9.44 7.92
N PRO A 15 -10.96 8.63 7.67
CA PRO A 15 -11.87 8.84 6.52
C PRO A 15 -12.53 10.21 6.49
N ASP A 16 -12.77 10.81 7.66
CA ASP A 16 -13.35 12.15 7.80
C ASP A 16 -12.43 13.27 7.27
N LYS A 17 -11.13 13.01 7.19
CA LYS A 17 -10.10 13.95 6.71
C LYS A 17 -9.45 13.52 5.42
N ALA A 18 -9.78 12.33 4.93
CA ALA A 18 -9.20 11.78 3.72
C ALA A 18 -9.70 12.48 2.46
N ASN A 19 -8.93 12.39 1.40
CA ASN A 19 -9.32 12.88 0.08
C ASN A 19 -10.64 12.22 -0.36
N ASN A 20 -11.60 13.01 -0.83
CA ASN A 20 -12.93 12.53 -1.20
C ASN A 20 -12.89 11.47 -2.30
N ASN A 21 -12.01 11.59 -3.27
CA ASN A 21 -11.88 10.62 -4.36
C ASN A 21 -11.38 9.28 -3.84
N VAL A 22 -10.43 9.27 -2.91
CA VAL A 22 -9.89 8.06 -2.29
C VAL A 22 -10.97 7.34 -1.49
N VAL A 23 -11.72 8.07 -0.68
CA VAL A 23 -12.83 7.52 0.12
C VAL A 23 -13.91 6.94 -0.80
N ALA A 24 -14.31 7.69 -1.82
CA ALA A 24 -15.32 7.25 -2.78
C ALA A 24 -14.89 5.97 -3.49
N TRP A 25 -13.65 5.92 -3.97
CA TRP A 25 -13.12 4.72 -4.62
C TRP A 25 -13.11 3.52 -3.67
N SER A 26 -12.56 3.67 -2.49
CA SER A 26 -12.42 2.56 -1.53
C SER A 26 -13.76 2.01 -1.08
N SER A 27 -14.78 2.85 -0.98
CA SER A 27 -16.12 2.42 -0.55
C SER A 27 -16.87 1.61 -1.61
N THR A 28 -16.42 1.64 -2.86
CA THR A 28 -17.01 0.84 -3.95
C THR A 28 -16.41 -0.56 -4.07
N ILE A 29 -15.34 -0.84 -3.35
CA ILE A 29 -14.58 -2.09 -3.47
C ILE A 29 -14.81 -2.95 -2.21
N PRO A 30 -15.10 -4.25 -2.37
CA PRO A 30 -15.19 -5.15 -1.20
C PRO A 30 -13.88 -5.20 -0.44
N ALA A 31 -13.94 -5.14 0.89
CA ALA A 31 -12.74 -5.17 1.74
C ALA A 31 -11.85 -6.38 1.47
N ALA A 32 -12.45 -7.53 1.16
CA ALA A 32 -11.71 -8.75 0.83
C ALA A 32 -10.84 -8.64 -0.43
N SER A 33 -11.04 -7.63 -1.26
CA SER A 33 -10.24 -7.38 -2.47
C SER A 33 -8.99 -6.57 -2.21
N PHE A 34 -8.78 -6.09 -0.99
CA PHE A 34 -7.60 -5.31 -0.59
C PHE A 34 -6.56 -6.20 0.07
N PHE A 35 -5.34 -6.08 -0.40
CA PHE A 35 -4.16 -6.77 0.14
C PHE A 35 -3.08 -5.76 0.50
N LEU A 36 -2.21 -6.14 1.43
CA LEU A 36 -1.04 -5.35 1.82
C LEU A 36 0.23 -6.16 1.61
N SER A 37 1.33 -5.46 1.34
CA SER A 37 2.67 -6.05 1.39
C SER A 37 3.22 -5.98 2.81
N ALA A 38 4.03 -6.97 3.19
CA ALA A 38 4.83 -6.91 4.41
C ALA A 38 5.72 -5.65 4.46
N ILE A 39 6.14 -5.14 3.30
CA ILE A 39 6.91 -3.88 3.20
C ILE A 39 6.08 -2.69 3.67
N SER A 40 4.79 -2.63 3.34
CA SER A 40 3.90 -1.57 3.85
C SER A 40 3.74 -1.66 5.37
N ILE A 41 3.71 -2.86 5.92
CA ILE A 41 3.72 -3.06 7.37
C ILE A 41 5.00 -2.48 7.98
N LEU A 42 6.16 -2.77 7.38
CA LEU A 42 7.44 -2.19 7.82
C LEU A 42 7.36 -0.65 7.85
N GLU A 43 6.87 -0.03 6.79
CA GLU A 43 6.80 1.43 6.68
C GLU A 43 5.86 2.04 7.73
N ILE A 44 4.71 1.44 7.93
CA ILE A 44 3.71 1.88 8.92
C ILE A 44 4.26 1.75 10.34
N GLU A 45 4.86 0.60 10.66
CA GLU A 45 5.49 0.34 11.97
C GLU A 45 6.62 1.33 12.24
N LEU A 46 7.48 1.55 11.25
CA LEU A 46 8.60 2.49 11.38
C LEU A 46 8.09 3.91 11.62
N GLY A 47 7.06 4.34 10.90
CA GLY A 47 6.43 5.65 11.09
C GLY A 47 5.88 5.81 12.50
N ALA A 48 5.20 4.79 13.02
CA ALA A 48 4.63 4.81 14.38
C ALA A 48 5.74 4.89 15.45
N LEU A 49 6.82 4.13 15.29
CA LEU A 49 7.95 4.12 16.22
C LEU A 49 8.65 5.48 16.26
N LYS A 50 8.83 6.12 15.11
CA LYS A 50 9.44 7.46 15.03
C LYS A 50 8.59 8.51 15.74
N ILE A 51 7.27 8.46 15.56
CA ILE A 51 6.35 9.39 16.23
C ILE A 51 6.34 9.13 17.73
N ALA A 52 6.33 7.88 18.17
CA ALA A 52 6.31 7.52 19.59
C ALA A 52 7.53 8.06 20.36
N ARG A 53 8.67 8.21 19.70
CA ARG A 53 9.89 8.77 20.32
C ARG A 53 9.73 10.22 20.75
N ARG A 54 8.94 11.00 20.04
CA ARG A 54 8.76 12.45 20.30
C ARG A 54 7.38 12.78 20.88
N ASP A 55 6.41 11.87 20.74
CA ASP A 55 5.05 12.07 21.22
C ASP A 55 4.45 10.70 21.57
N ALA A 56 4.54 10.33 22.84
CA ALA A 56 4.06 9.03 23.34
C ALA A 56 2.55 8.85 23.15
N THR A 57 1.78 9.93 23.28
CA THR A 57 0.32 9.89 23.11
C THR A 57 -0.05 9.56 21.67
N GLN A 58 0.54 10.25 20.70
CA GLN A 58 0.32 9.99 19.28
C GLN A 58 0.84 8.60 18.89
N GLY A 59 1.98 8.20 19.43
CA GLY A 59 2.52 6.86 19.22
C GLY A 59 1.56 5.76 19.69
N GLY A 60 0.90 5.97 20.83
CA GLY A 60 -0.11 5.04 21.37
C GLY A 60 -1.34 4.94 20.47
N ILE A 61 -1.79 6.06 19.93
CA ILE A 61 -2.93 6.10 18.99
C ILE A 61 -2.59 5.31 17.71
N LEU A 62 -1.40 5.53 17.16
CA LEU A 62 -0.95 4.81 15.97
C LEU A 62 -0.78 3.31 16.24
N ARG A 63 -0.26 2.94 17.42
CA ARG A 63 -0.12 1.55 17.82
C ARG A 63 -1.47 0.84 17.84
N ALA A 64 -2.46 1.45 18.45
CA ALA A 64 -3.82 0.90 18.49
C ALA A 64 -4.41 0.77 17.08
N TRP A 65 -4.23 1.77 16.24
CA TRP A 65 -4.68 1.73 14.84
C TRP A 65 -4.04 0.59 14.06
N ILE A 66 -2.72 0.40 14.19
CA ILE A 66 -2.01 -0.69 13.51
C ILE A 66 -2.56 -2.04 13.98
N ASP A 67 -2.65 -2.25 15.28
CA ASP A 67 -3.05 -3.55 15.85
C ASP A 67 -4.49 -3.90 15.48
N GLU A 68 -5.42 -2.95 15.57
CA GLU A 68 -6.86 -3.20 15.42
C GLU A 68 -7.35 -3.01 13.98
N GLN A 69 -6.86 -2.00 13.27
CA GLN A 69 -7.39 -1.64 11.95
C GLN A 69 -6.54 -2.22 10.82
N ILE A 70 -5.28 -2.50 11.02
CA ILE A 70 -4.40 -3.03 9.98
C ILE A 70 -4.17 -4.52 10.18
N LEU A 71 -3.48 -4.91 11.24
CA LEU A 71 -3.07 -6.32 11.42
C LEU A 71 -4.29 -7.23 11.56
N ARG A 72 -5.28 -6.83 12.31
CA ARG A 72 -6.47 -7.63 12.55
C ARG A 72 -7.38 -7.72 11.33
N ARG A 73 -7.66 -6.59 10.67
CA ARG A 73 -8.57 -6.55 9.53
C ARG A 73 -7.98 -7.17 8.26
N PHE A 74 -6.66 -7.12 8.11
CA PHE A 74 -5.97 -7.68 6.96
C PHE A 74 -5.39 -9.08 7.22
N GLU A 75 -5.78 -9.71 8.31
CA GLU A 75 -5.34 -11.08 8.60
C GLU A 75 -5.63 -12.00 7.40
N GLY A 76 -4.59 -12.72 6.94
CA GLY A 76 -4.68 -13.56 5.74
C GLY A 76 -4.52 -12.81 4.43
N ARG A 77 -4.42 -11.47 4.47
CA ARG A 77 -4.27 -10.63 3.26
C ARG A 77 -3.04 -9.72 3.33
N ILE A 78 -2.10 -10.03 4.19
CA ILE A 78 -0.76 -9.40 4.22
C ILE A 78 0.21 -10.37 3.56
N LEU A 79 0.75 -9.95 2.41
CA LEU A 79 1.57 -10.81 1.57
C LEU A 79 3.05 -10.69 1.95
N ALA A 80 3.68 -11.83 2.17
CA ALA A 80 5.08 -11.91 2.57
C ALA A 80 6.03 -11.57 1.42
N VAL A 81 7.22 -11.12 1.77
CA VAL A 81 8.35 -11.07 0.84
C VAL A 81 9.00 -12.45 0.86
N ASP A 82 8.49 -13.34 0.03
CA ASP A 82 8.97 -14.71 -0.10
C ASP A 82 10.00 -14.84 -1.24
N THR A 83 10.41 -16.06 -1.55
CA THR A 83 11.40 -16.31 -2.60
C THR A 83 10.93 -15.83 -3.97
N ALA A 84 9.67 -16.07 -4.33
CA ALA A 84 9.13 -15.64 -5.62
C ALA A 84 9.14 -14.12 -5.74
N VAL A 85 8.75 -13.41 -4.69
CA VAL A 85 8.78 -11.94 -4.64
C VAL A 85 10.22 -11.43 -4.74
N ALA A 86 11.15 -12.04 -3.99
CA ALA A 86 12.56 -11.64 -4.02
C ALA A 86 13.16 -11.81 -5.41
N GLN A 87 12.87 -12.91 -6.09
CA GLN A 87 13.35 -13.16 -7.46
C GLN A 87 12.79 -12.14 -8.46
N ARG A 88 11.51 -11.85 -8.36
CA ARG A 88 10.87 -10.84 -9.22
C ARG A 88 11.44 -9.45 -8.94
N CYS A 89 11.65 -9.11 -7.67
CA CYS A 89 12.22 -7.84 -7.25
C CYS A 89 13.63 -7.64 -7.84
N ALA A 90 14.45 -8.69 -7.81
CA ALA A 90 15.79 -8.64 -8.39
C ALA A 90 15.77 -8.23 -9.88
N ARG A 91 14.82 -8.78 -10.64
CA ARG A 91 14.66 -8.45 -12.07
C ARG A 91 14.28 -7.00 -12.29
N LEU A 92 13.54 -6.37 -11.38
CA LEU A 92 13.13 -4.97 -11.51
C LEU A 92 14.30 -4.01 -11.35
N HIS A 93 15.40 -4.43 -10.72
CA HIS A 93 16.60 -3.61 -10.54
C HIS A 93 17.57 -3.67 -11.73
N VAL A 94 17.26 -4.45 -12.75
CA VAL A 94 18.14 -4.62 -13.93
C VAL A 94 17.37 -4.10 -15.16
N PRO A 95 17.99 -3.24 -15.99
CA PRO A 95 19.39 -2.77 -15.94
C PRO A 95 19.68 -1.71 -14.87
N ASP A 96 18.65 -0.97 -14.41
CA ASP A 96 18.86 0.15 -13.51
C ASP A 96 18.21 -0.10 -12.14
N PRO A 97 18.94 0.14 -11.04
CA PRO A 97 18.36 -0.01 -9.70
C PRO A 97 17.21 0.99 -9.46
N ARG A 98 16.24 0.58 -8.65
CA ARG A 98 15.07 1.36 -8.28
C ARG A 98 15.03 1.54 -6.77
N ALA A 99 14.13 2.42 -6.29
CA ALA A 99 13.83 2.50 -4.87
C ALA A 99 13.43 1.12 -4.35
N GLU A 100 14.13 0.61 -3.34
CA GLU A 100 14.04 -0.80 -2.94
C GLU A 100 12.66 -1.17 -2.43
N ARG A 101 12.06 -0.32 -1.58
CA ARG A 101 10.72 -0.61 -1.04
C ARG A 101 9.66 -0.63 -2.13
N ASP A 102 9.70 0.32 -3.06
CA ASP A 102 8.78 0.36 -4.20
C ASP A 102 8.95 -0.86 -5.10
N ALA A 103 10.18 -1.30 -5.31
CA ALA A 103 10.46 -2.51 -6.09
C ALA A 103 9.87 -3.76 -5.42
N PHE A 104 9.95 -3.90 -4.10
CA PHE A 104 9.32 -5.00 -3.37
C PHE A 104 7.80 -4.98 -3.48
N ILE A 105 7.19 -3.79 -3.36
CA ILE A 105 5.74 -3.63 -3.50
C ILE A 105 5.29 -4.01 -4.91
N ALA A 106 5.98 -3.50 -5.93
CA ALA A 106 5.68 -3.84 -7.32
C ALA A 106 5.84 -5.35 -7.59
N ALA A 107 6.93 -5.94 -7.11
CA ALA A 107 7.19 -7.38 -7.27
C ALA A 107 6.10 -8.23 -6.61
N THR A 108 5.66 -7.83 -5.42
CA THR A 108 4.56 -8.52 -4.71
C THR A 108 3.28 -8.50 -5.55
N ALA A 109 2.91 -7.36 -6.09
CA ALA A 109 1.74 -7.23 -6.94
C ALA A 109 1.87 -8.07 -8.22
N MET A 110 3.02 -8.07 -8.85
CA MET A 110 3.26 -8.83 -10.09
C MET A 110 3.17 -10.34 -9.85
N VAL A 111 3.75 -10.84 -8.76
CA VAL A 111 3.70 -12.27 -8.40
C VAL A 111 2.26 -12.74 -8.14
N HIS A 112 1.46 -11.90 -7.50
CA HIS A 112 0.08 -12.24 -7.12
C HIS A 112 -0.99 -11.76 -8.11
N GLY A 113 -0.59 -11.11 -9.21
CA GLY A 113 -1.54 -10.63 -10.22
C GLY A 113 -2.44 -9.50 -9.73
N LEU A 114 -1.91 -8.61 -8.89
CA LEU A 114 -2.66 -7.50 -8.28
C LEU A 114 -2.34 -6.17 -8.95
N THR A 115 -3.29 -5.24 -8.88
CA THR A 115 -3.08 -3.84 -9.26
C THR A 115 -2.54 -3.07 -8.06
N VAL A 116 -1.43 -2.34 -8.22
CA VAL A 116 -0.90 -1.45 -7.19
C VAL A 116 -1.74 -0.18 -7.15
N VAL A 117 -2.27 0.13 -5.98
CA VAL A 117 -3.03 1.35 -5.73
C VAL A 117 -2.13 2.33 -5.01
N THR A 118 -1.82 3.46 -5.65
CA THR A 118 -0.84 4.41 -5.15
C THR A 118 -1.12 5.82 -5.66
N ARG A 119 -0.74 6.82 -4.86
CA ARG A 119 -0.68 8.21 -5.32
C ARG A 119 0.51 8.44 -6.26
N ASN A 120 1.60 7.71 -6.05
CA ASN A 120 2.89 7.93 -6.69
C ASN A 120 3.06 7.03 -7.92
N VAL A 121 2.10 7.08 -8.85
CA VAL A 121 2.14 6.22 -10.06
C VAL A 121 3.41 6.40 -10.88
N ALA A 122 4.02 7.59 -10.87
CA ALA A 122 5.27 7.86 -11.59
C ALA A 122 6.42 6.95 -11.12
N ASP A 123 6.46 6.61 -9.82
CA ASP A 123 7.50 5.77 -9.24
C ASP A 123 7.40 4.31 -9.70
N PHE A 124 6.24 3.88 -10.18
CA PHE A 124 5.96 2.52 -10.63
C PHE A 124 5.81 2.37 -12.14
N LYS A 125 5.73 3.48 -12.86
CA LYS A 125 5.31 3.50 -14.27
C LYS A 125 6.21 2.66 -15.18
N SER A 126 7.51 2.65 -14.92
CA SER A 126 8.50 1.98 -15.76
C SER A 126 8.67 0.49 -15.45
N VAL A 127 8.01 -0.05 -14.40
CA VAL A 127 8.15 -1.46 -14.02
C VAL A 127 7.12 -2.38 -14.67
N GLY A 128 6.10 -1.81 -15.33
CA GLY A 128 5.10 -2.61 -16.05
C GLY A 128 4.02 -3.25 -15.20
N VAL A 129 3.91 -2.88 -13.92
CA VAL A 129 2.83 -3.36 -13.05
C VAL A 129 1.54 -2.57 -13.32
N ALA A 130 0.39 -3.21 -13.18
CA ALA A 130 -0.90 -2.52 -13.26
C ALA A 130 -1.04 -1.51 -12.11
N LEU A 131 -1.47 -0.28 -12.43
CA LEU A 131 -1.52 0.84 -11.50
C LEU A 131 -2.90 1.48 -11.46
N LEU A 132 -3.28 1.99 -10.29
CA LEU A 132 -4.48 2.79 -10.09
C LEU A 132 -4.17 3.91 -9.10
N ASN A 133 -4.51 5.16 -9.47
CA ASN A 133 -4.40 6.31 -8.58
C ASN A 133 -5.79 6.73 -8.09
N PRO A 134 -6.17 6.44 -6.82
CA PRO A 134 -7.50 6.75 -6.33
C PRO A 134 -7.72 8.24 -6.02
N TRP A 135 -6.66 9.07 -6.04
CA TRP A 135 -6.79 10.53 -5.89
C TRP A 135 -7.39 11.19 -7.13
N VAL A 136 -7.30 10.53 -8.27
CA VAL A 136 -7.83 11.05 -9.53
C VAL A 136 -9.26 10.53 -9.72
N ALA A 137 -10.22 11.46 -9.89
CA ALA A 137 -11.60 11.08 -10.14
C ALA A 137 -11.73 10.34 -11.47
N ARG A 138 -12.46 9.21 -11.46
CA ARG A 138 -12.77 8.50 -12.70
C ARG A 138 -13.80 9.29 -13.50
N GLN A 139 -13.57 9.38 -14.81
CA GLN A 139 -14.55 9.95 -15.71
C GLN A 139 -15.67 8.94 -15.95
N VAL A 140 -16.89 9.46 -16.17
CA VAL A 140 -18.04 8.62 -16.53
C VAL A 140 -17.75 7.93 -17.87
N GLY A 141 -17.85 6.61 -17.90
CA GLY A 141 -17.60 5.81 -19.10
C GLY A 141 -16.22 5.15 -19.17
N GLU A 142 -15.31 5.43 -18.25
CA GLU A 142 -14.08 4.68 -18.08
C GLU A 142 -14.40 3.40 -17.30
N GLY A 143 -14.39 2.30 -18.02
CA GLY A 143 -14.71 0.99 -17.48
C GLY A 143 -13.63 0.39 -16.60
#